data_6fa6d7b1db9f18ea84055aaad0e1bb9c
#
_entry.id   6fa6d7b1db9f18ea84055aaad0e1bb9c
#
_cell.length_a   1.000
_cell.length_b   1.000
_cell.length_c   1.000
_cell.angle_alpha   90.00
_cell.angle_beta   90.00
_cell.angle_gamma   90.00
#
_symmetry.space_group_name_H-M   'P 1'
#
loop_
_entity.id
_entity.type
_entity.pdbx_description
1 polymer ?
#
loop_
_entity_poly.entity_id
_entity_poly.type
_entity_poly.pdbx_seq_one_letter_code
_entity_poly.pdbx_strand_id
1 'polypeptide(L)'
;MIKKTLNKNKKKTSLKNKIIKKSNQDFSALKKYLRVVNFIAAAQLYLKDNFFLERELRSEDIKTRLLGHWGGATGVNFLLSHLNFYLKENQKTNPKLRDIIFLLGPGHAFPALQANLFLEKTLSFYFDNQDKNIKNIYDFNLSYNKEGLTHLIKNFGSPAGFPTHASPVTPGAILEGGELGYSISNASGAVMDNK
;
A
#
# COMPACT_ATOMS: atom_id res chain seq x y z
N MET A 1 -22.98 49.50 -2.95
CA MET A 1 -21.75 48.74 -2.74
C MET A 1 -21.85 47.62 -1.71
N ILE A 2 -22.54 47.78 -0.60
CA ILE A 2 -22.64 46.84 0.53
C ILE A 2 -23.25 45.46 0.18
N LYS A 3 -24.29 45.41 -0.68
CA LYS A 3 -24.96 44.14 -1.08
C LYS A 3 -24.07 43.18 -1.90
N LYS A 4 -23.09 43.67 -2.67
CA LYS A 4 -22.19 42.84 -3.47
C LYS A 4 -21.13 42.16 -2.60
N THR A 5 -20.71 42.80 -1.51
CA THR A 5 -19.70 42.25 -0.58
C THR A 5 -20.29 41.15 0.33
N LEU A 6 -21.53 41.32 0.77
CA LEU A 6 -22.26 40.33 1.56
C LEU A 6 -22.52 39.03 0.76
N ASN A 7 -22.82 39.11 -0.52
CA ASN A 7 -23.04 37.95 -1.39
C ASN A 7 -21.74 37.18 -1.68
N LYS A 8 -20.60 37.85 -1.79
CA LYS A 8 -19.27 37.19 -1.95
C LYS A 8 -18.87 36.43 -0.69
N ASN A 9 -19.15 36.98 0.48
CA ASN A 9 -18.82 36.28 1.75
C ASN A 9 -19.72 35.07 1.98
N LYS A 10 -21.03 35.15 1.71
CA LYS A 10 -21.93 34.00 1.78
C LYS A 10 -21.53 32.86 0.83
N LYS A 11 -21.10 33.20 -0.42
CA LYS A 11 -20.59 32.20 -1.38
C LYS A 11 -19.28 31.56 -0.92
N LYS A 12 -18.34 32.34 -0.35
CA LYS A 12 -17.08 31.81 0.19
C LYS A 12 -17.30 30.87 1.39
N THR A 13 -18.23 31.24 2.30
CA THR A 13 -18.56 30.40 3.46
C THR A 13 -19.28 29.11 3.04
N SER A 14 -20.18 29.19 2.06
CA SER A 14 -20.86 28.01 1.49
C SER A 14 -19.89 27.06 0.78
N LEU A 15 -18.90 27.57 0.03
CA LEU A 15 -17.86 26.76 -0.59
C LEU A 15 -16.93 26.11 0.46
N LYS A 16 -16.49 26.87 1.48
CA LYS A 16 -15.71 26.32 2.61
C LYS A 16 -16.47 25.20 3.31
N ASN A 17 -17.73 25.39 3.61
CA ASN A 17 -18.55 24.35 4.28
C ASN A 17 -18.79 23.11 3.40
N LYS A 18 -18.90 23.29 2.07
CA LYS A 18 -18.98 22.17 1.11
C LYS A 18 -17.66 21.40 1.03
N ILE A 19 -16.53 22.09 1.01
CA ILE A 19 -15.19 21.47 1.01
C ILE A 19 -14.96 20.72 2.30
N ILE A 20 -15.26 21.30 3.47
CA ILE A 20 -15.11 20.65 4.79
C ILE A 20 -16.03 19.43 4.93
N LYS A 21 -17.29 19.49 4.45
CA LYS A 21 -18.21 18.34 4.48
C LYS A 21 -17.73 17.20 3.57
N LYS A 22 -17.22 17.50 2.38
CA LYS A 22 -16.68 16.50 1.46
C LYS A 22 -15.41 15.86 2.05
N SER A 23 -14.51 16.67 2.64
CA SER A 23 -13.27 16.16 3.24
C SER A 23 -13.52 15.19 4.40
N ASN A 24 -14.52 15.44 5.27
CA ASN A 24 -14.78 14.57 6.43
C ASN A 24 -15.31 13.18 6.04
N GLN A 25 -16.13 13.07 5.00
CA GLN A 25 -16.64 11.78 4.52
C GLN A 25 -15.53 10.96 3.86
N ASP A 26 -14.70 11.61 3.06
CA ASP A 26 -13.58 10.99 2.36
C ASP A 26 -12.46 10.54 3.33
N PHE A 27 -12.18 11.34 4.37
CA PHE A 27 -11.24 10.99 5.43
C PHE A 27 -11.61 9.73 6.22
N SER A 28 -12.88 9.41 6.35
CA SER A 28 -13.32 8.17 7.02
C SER A 28 -12.85 6.93 6.23
N ALA A 29 -13.01 6.94 4.91
CA ALA A 29 -12.56 5.87 4.04
C ALA A 29 -11.02 5.75 4.05
N LEU A 30 -10.31 6.87 3.97
CA LEU A 30 -8.85 6.91 4.05
C LEU A 30 -8.34 6.36 5.38
N LYS A 31 -8.92 6.77 6.50
CA LYS A 31 -8.57 6.25 7.83
C LYS A 31 -8.80 4.75 7.95
N LYS A 32 -9.90 4.25 7.39
CA LYS A 32 -10.20 2.81 7.36
C LYS A 32 -9.16 2.06 6.54
N TYR A 33 -8.83 2.54 5.34
CA TYR A 33 -7.82 1.94 4.48
C TYR A 33 -6.46 1.90 5.18
N LEU A 34 -5.99 3.05 5.70
CA LEU A 34 -4.71 3.15 6.41
C LEU A 34 -4.63 2.21 7.62
N ARG A 35 -5.73 2.05 8.37
CA ARG A 35 -5.79 1.11 9.48
C ARG A 35 -5.60 -0.33 9.01
N VAL A 36 -6.23 -0.72 7.90
CA VAL A 36 -6.14 -2.08 7.37
C VAL A 36 -4.75 -2.37 6.82
N VAL A 37 -4.14 -1.47 6.03
CA VAL A 37 -2.77 -1.70 5.53
C VAL A 37 -1.75 -1.73 6.66
N ASN A 38 -1.91 -0.93 7.70
CA ASN A 38 -1.06 -0.99 8.88
C ASN A 38 -1.23 -2.31 9.64
N PHE A 39 -2.48 -2.80 9.77
CA PHE A 39 -2.72 -4.11 10.39
C PHE A 39 -2.03 -5.23 9.60
N ILE A 40 -2.22 -5.28 8.28
CA ILE A 40 -1.60 -6.30 7.42
C ILE A 40 -0.07 -6.22 7.50
N ALA A 41 0.51 -5.02 7.46
CA ALA A 41 1.95 -4.84 7.60
C ALA A 41 2.47 -5.30 8.98
N ALA A 42 1.76 -4.95 10.07
CA ALA A 42 2.10 -5.42 11.41
C ALA A 42 1.99 -6.94 11.54
N ALA A 43 0.92 -7.52 10.99
CA ALA A 43 0.72 -8.97 11.01
C ALA A 43 1.86 -9.71 10.28
N GLN A 44 2.28 -9.23 9.11
CA GLN A 44 3.44 -9.78 8.39
C GLN A 44 4.73 -9.74 9.22
N LEU A 45 4.96 -8.65 9.96
CA LEU A 45 6.16 -8.48 10.76
C LEU A 45 6.16 -9.34 12.03
N TYR A 46 5.02 -9.41 12.69
CA TYR A 46 4.96 -9.88 14.07
C TYR A 46 4.24 -11.21 14.26
N LEU A 47 3.21 -11.53 13.47
CA LEU A 47 2.35 -12.68 13.73
C LEU A 47 2.85 -13.96 13.06
N LYS A 48 2.94 -15.01 13.87
CA LYS A 48 3.19 -16.40 13.45
C LYS A 48 1.90 -17.18 13.30
N ASP A 49 0.89 -16.86 14.13
CA ASP A 49 -0.44 -17.45 14.15
C ASP A 49 -1.49 -16.41 14.55
N ASN A 50 -2.76 -16.80 14.66
CA ASN A 50 -3.88 -15.94 15.06
C ASN A 50 -3.95 -14.64 14.24
N PHE A 51 -3.74 -14.73 12.94
CA PHE A 51 -3.56 -13.63 12.00
C PHE A 51 -4.72 -12.64 11.97
N PHE A 52 -5.91 -13.07 12.38
CA PHE A 52 -7.14 -12.25 12.40
C PHE A 52 -7.57 -11.84 13.81
N LEU A 53 -6.74 -12.14 14.83
CA LEU A 53 -7.03 -11.85 16.23
C LEU A 53 -8.40 -12.40 16.67
N GLU A 54 -8.71 -13.64 16.26
CA GLU A 54 -9.98 -14.33 16.58
C GLU A 54 -10.04 -14.77 18.05
N ARG A 55 -8.93 -14.74 18.75
CA ARG A 55 -8.76 -14.94 20.18
C ARG A 55 -7.75 -13.93 20.74
N GLU A 56 -7.63 -13.85 22.04
CA GLU A 56 -6.58 -13.06 22.69
C GLU A 56 -5.19 -13.43 22.17
N LEU A 57 -4.35 -12.41 21.98
CA LEU A 57 -2.98 -12.59 21.53
C LEU A 57 -2.12 -13.19 22.64
N ARG A 58 -1.33 -14.20 22.30
CA ARG A 58 -0.41 -14.90 23.18
C ARG A 58 1.02 -14.77 22.69
N SER A 59 1.98 -15.03 23.55
CA SER A 59 3.42 -15.01 23.18
C SER A 59 3.74 -16.00 22.05
N GLU A 60 3.05 -17.14 22.00
CA GLU A 60 3.23 -18.17 20.98
C GLU A 60 2.78 -17.73 19.59
N ASP A 61 1.92 -16.70 19.51
CA ASP A 61 1.44 -16.13 18.25
C ASP A 61 2.47 -15.19 17.59
N ILE A 62 3.49 -14.81 18.33
CA ILE A 62 4.51 -13.88 17.87
C ILE A 62 5.68 -14.63 17.24
N LYS A 63 6.19 -14.13 16.12
CA LYS A 63 7.39 -14.66 15.47
C LYS A 63 8.60 -14.53 16.40
N THR A 64 9.39 -15.59 16.52
CA THR A 64 10.64 -15.59 17.31
C THR A 64 11.72 -14.73 16.68
N ARG A 65 11.70 -14.58 15.36
CA ARG A 65 12.61 -13.71 14.60
C ARG A 65 11.79 -12.67 13.82
N LEU A 66 11.92 -11.43 14.24
CA LEU A 66 11.27 -10.30 13.57
C LEU A 66 12.16 -9.79 12.43
N LEU A 67 11.59 -9.69 11.24
CA LEU A 67 12.26 -9.20 10.04
C LEU A 67 11.42 -8.09 9.41
N GLY A 68 12.09 -7.03 8.92
CA GLY A 68 11.45 -5.85 8.38
C GLY A 68 11.45 -4.68 9.38
N HIS A 69 10.78 -3.58 9.01
CA HIS A 69 10.87 -2.34 9.77
C HIS A 69 9.49 -1.68 9.93
N TRP A 70 8.95 -1.72 11.16
CA TRP A 70 7.63 -1.16 11.46
C TRP A 70 7.53 0.35 11.20
N GLY A 71 8.52 1.11 11.64
CA GLY A 71 8.54 2.57 11.44
C GLY A 71 8.56 2.96 9.97
N GLY A 72 9.36 2.27 9.15
CA GLY A 72 9.35 2.45 7.69
C GLY A 72 8.01 2.05 7.06
N ALA A 73 7.45 0.91 7.50
CA ALA A 73 6.18 0.41 6.97
C ALA A 73 5.01 1.39 7.21
N THR A 74 4.89 1.96 8.40
CA THR A 74 3.82 2.92 8.71
C THR A 74 3.94 4.21 7.90
N GLY A 75 5.17 4.71 7.71
CA GLY A 75 5.44 5.88 6.87
C GLY A 75 5.06 5.65 5.40
N VAL A 76 5.45 4.51 4.84
CA VAL A 76 5.09 4.12 3.46
C VAL A 76 3.58 3.94 3.32
N ASN A 77 2.92 3.26 4.27
CA ASN A 77 1.47 3.11 4.26
C ASN A 77 0.75 4.46 4.32
N PHE A 78 1.24 5.39 5.12
CA PHE A 78 0.68 6.75 5.17
C PHE A 78 0.78 7.44 3.81
N LEU A 79 1.96 7.44 3.19
CA LEU A 79 2.18 8.06 1.89
C LEU A 79 1.34 7.40 0.78
N LEU A 80 1.36 6.07 0.68
CA LEU A 80 0.59 5.34 -0.33
C LEU A 80 -0.92 5.53 -0.18
N SER A 81 -1.44 5.46 1.04
CA SER A 81 -2.87 5.67 1.29
C SER A 81 -3.34 7.06 0.85
N HIS A 82 -2.54 8.09 1.11
CA HIS A 82 -2.85 9.46 0.68
C HIS A 82 -2.69 9.64 -0.82
N LEU A 83 -1.65 9.05 -1.42
CA LEU A 83 -1.44 9.07 -2.87
C LEU A 83 -2.61 8.39 -3.60
N ASN A 84 -2.98 7.19 -3.19
CA ASN A 84 -4.11 6.46 -3.77
C ASN A 84 -5.42 7.22 -3.65
N PHE A 85 -5.66 7.82 -2.50
CA PHE A 85 -6.82 8.68 -2.29
C PHE A 85 -6.82 9.87 -3.24
N TYR A 86 -5.70 10.58 -3.36
CA TYR A 86 -5.53 11.71 -4.28
C TYR A 86 -5.74 11.30 -5.74
N LEU A 87 -5.14 10.19 -6.16
CA LEU A 87 -5.25 9.67 -7.51
C LEU A 87 -6.70 9.31 -7.84
N LYS A 88 -7.37 8.58 -6.98
CA LYS A 88 -8.78 8.18 -7.16
C LYS A 88 -9.71 9.38 -7.37
N GLU A 89 -9.48 10.46 -6.65
CA GLU A 89 -10.30 11.68 -6.76
C GLU A 89 -10.00 12.48 -8.03
N ASN A 90 -8.76 12.46 -8.51
CA ASN A 90 -8.30 13.38 -9.56
C ASN A 90 -8.07 12.74 -10.94
N GLN A 91 -7.93 11.41 -11.04
CA GLN A 91 -7.70 10.72 -12.32
C GLN A 91 -8.81 10.95 -13.35
N LYS A 92 -10.04 11.19 -12.91
CA LYS A 92 -11.18 11.46 -13.80
C LYS A 92 -11.04 12.79 -14.54
N THR A 93 -10.40 13.77 -13.90
CA THR A 93 -10.22 15.13 -14.42
C THR A 93 -8.83 15.35 -15.01
N ASN A 94 -7.85 14.54 -14.63
CA ASN A 94 -6.48 14.61 -15.12
C ASN A 94 -5.97 13.22 -15.52
N PRO A 95 -6.09 12.83 -16.80
CA PRO A 95 -5.63 11.52 -17.28
C PRO A 95 -4.14 11.24 -17.08
N LYS A 96 -3.29 12.28 -17.03
CA LYS A 96 -1.85 12.13 -16.78
C LYS A 96 -1.53 11.51 -15.41
N LEU A 97 -2.47 11.58 -14.45
CA LEU A 97 -2.32 10.92 -13.15
C LEU A 97 -2.48 9.39 -13.20
N ARG A 98 -2.68 8.80 -14.39
CA ARG A 98 -2.70 7.33 -14.56
C ARG A 98 -1.30 6.75 -14.73
N ASP A 99 -0.35 7.55 -15.13
CA ASP A 99 1.00 7.14 -15.50
C ASP A 99 1.99 7.43 -14.35
N ILE A 100 1.62 6.99 -13.14
CA ILE A 100 2.44 7.19 -11.94
C ILE A 100 3.08 5.86 -11.53
N ILE A 101 4.40 5.88 -11.40
CA ILE A 101 5.19 4.76 -10.88
C ILE A 101 5.60 5.10 -9.45
N PHE A 102 5.27 4.23 -8.51
CA PHE A 102 5.73 4.35 -7.13
C PHE A 102 6.96 3.47 -6.91
N LEU A 103 8.04 4.09 -6.46
CA LEU A 103 9.28 3.40 -6.13
C LEU A 103 9.47 3.31 -4.61
N LEU A 104 9.61 2.08 -4.11
CA LEU A 104 9.90 1.82 -2.71
C LEU A 104 11.43 1.82 -2.50
N GLY A 105 11.99 2.96 -2.08
CA GLY A 105 13.41 3.07 -1.78
C GLY A 105 13.86 2.23 -0.58
N PRO A 106 13.21 2.37 0.60
CA PRO A 106 13.57 1.57 1.77
C PRO A 106 12.96 0.16 1.66
N GLY A 107 13.70 -0.78 1.08
CA GLY A 107 13.23 -2.15 0.83
C GLY A 107 12.75 -2.88 2.08
N HIS A 108 13.30 -2.57 3.25
CA HIS A 108 12.83 -3.12 4.54
C HIS A 108 11.41 -2.65 4.94
N ALA A 109 10.83 -1.66 4.25
CA ALA A 109 9.42 -1.30 4.39
C ALA A 109 8.49 -2.12 3.46
N PHE A 110 8.98 -3.19 2.87
CA PHE A 110 8.26 -4.08 1.95
C PHE A 110 6.91 -4.60 2.49
N PRO A 111 6.72 -4.88 3.79
CA PRO A 111 5.40 -5.25 4.32
C PRO A 111 4.30 -4.24 4.01
N ALA A 112 4.65 -2.95 3.93
CA ALA A 112 3.69 -1.92 3.55
C ALA A 112 3.31 -2.02 2.07
N LEU A 113 4.28 -2.20 1.18
CA LEU A 113 4.02 -2.38 -0.24
C LEU A 113 3.11 -3.60 -0.47
N GLN A 114 3.43 -4.74 0.12
CA GLN A 114 2.63 -5.97 0.01
C GLN A 114 1.20 -5.78 0.54
N ALA A 115 1.03 -5.08 1.67
CA ALA A 115 -0.29 -4.80 2.23
C ALA A 115 -1.15 -3.97 1.25
N ASN A 116 -0.58 -2.96 0.62
CA ASN A 116 -1.27 -2.15 -0.38
C ASN A 116 -1.58 -2.97 -1.64
N LEU A 117 -0.61 -3.68 -2.21
CA LEU A 117 -0.79 -4.53 -3.39
C LEU A 117 -1.88 -5.61 -3.17
N PHE A 118 -1.97 -6.15 -1.96
CA PHE A 118 -3.02 -7.10 -1.61
C PHE A 118 -4.40 -6.43 -1.61
N LEU A 119 -4.56 -5.30 -0.91
CA LEU A 119 -5.85 -4.60 -0.84
C LEU A 119 -6.32 -4.05 -2.19
N GLU A 120 -5.40 -3.66 -3.04
CA GLU A 120 -5.66 -3.19 -4.40
C GLU A 120 -5.93 -4.33 -5.38
N LYS A 121 -5.85 -5.59 -4.93
CA LYS A 121 -6.00 -6.81 -5.72
C LYS A 121 -4.91 -7.00 -6.79
N THR A 122 -3.84 -6.25 -6.74
CA THR A 122 -2.72 -6.38 -7.68
C THR A 122 -2.06 -7.74 -7.55
N LEU A 123 -1.81 -8.21 -6.33
CA LEU A 123 -1.21 -9.53 -6.10
C LEU A 123 -2.09 -10.66 -6.66
N SER A 124 -3.40 -10.64 -6.39
CA SER A 124 -4.31 -11.66 -6.91
C SER A 124 -4.40 -11.59 -8.44
N PHE A 125 -4.46 -10.39 -9.02
CA PHE A 125 -4.48 -10.23 -10.47
C PHE A 125 -3.24 -10.84 -11.14
N TYR A 126 -2.06 -10.54 -10.64
CA TYR A 126 -0.82 -11.13 -11.18
C TYR A 126 -0.78 -12.63 -10.96
N PHE A 127 -1.23 -13.12 -9.81
CA PHE A 127 -1.24 -14.54 -9.49
C PHE A 127 -2.21 -15.33 -10.38
N ASP A 128 -3.38 -14.76 -10.65
CA ASP A 128 -4.41 -15.41 -11.46
C ASP A 128 -4.08 -15.38 -12.96
N ASN A 129 -3.37 -14.34 -13.44
CA ASN A 129 -3.10 -14.11 -14.85
C ASN A 129 -1.66 -14.45 -15.29
N GLN A 130 -0.80 -14.86 -14.38
CA GLN A 130 0.57 -15.18 -14.75
C GLN A 130 0.71 -16.55 -15.37
N ASP A 131 1.66 -16.62 -16.34
CA ASP A 131 2.10 -17.86 -16.95
C ASP A 131 2.51 -18.90 -15.89
N LYS A 132 2.23 -20.17 -16.16
CA LYS A 132 2.49 -21.31 -15.25
C LYS A 132 3.90 -21.31 -14.64
N ASN A 133 4.88 -20.71 -15.33
CA ASN A 133 6.26 -20.62 -14.87
C ASN A 133 6.45 -19.73 -13.63
N ILE A 134 5.60 -18.73 -13.39
CA ILE A 134 5.71 -17.83 -12.24
C ILE A 134 4.86 -18.33 -11.07
N LYS A 135 3.80 -19.10 -11.32
CA LYS A 135 3.09 -19.84 -10.27
C LYS A 135 4.01 -20.82 -9.52
N ASN A 136 5.11 -21.23 -10.14
CA ASN A 136 6.11 -22.10 -9.53
C ASN A 136 7.07 -21.37 -8.57
N ILE A 137 7.11 -20.03 -8.55
CA ILE A 137 7.97 -19.28 -7.61
C ILE A 137 7.36 -19.29 -6.20
N TYR A 138 6.03 -19.21 -6.11
CA TYR A 138 5.31 -19.24 -4.84
C TYR A 138 4.27 -20.37 -4.90
N ASP A 139 4.52 -21.43 -4.15
CA ASP A 139 3.61 -22.60 -4.06
C ASP A 139 2.47 -22.34 -3.06
N PHE A 140 1.84 -21.15 -3.15
CA PHE A 140 0.72 -20.80 -2.29
C PHE A 140 -0.22 -19.79 -2.94
N ASN A 141 -1.50 -19.90 -2.57
CA ASN A 141 -2.57 -19.06 -3.08
C ASN A 141 -2.47 -17.61 -2.54
N LEU A 142 -2.59 -16.63 -3.43
CA LEU A 142 -2.65 -15.20 -3.11
C LEU A 142 -3.98 -14.55 -3.53
N SER A 143 -5.03 -15.35 -3.66
CA SER A 143 -6.37 -14.85 -3.96
C SER A 143 -6.81 -13.79 -2.95
N TYR A 144 -7.66 -12.86 -3.41
CA TYR A 144 -8.21 -11.80 -2.56
C TYR A 144 -9.30 -12.32 -1.62
N ASN A 145 -8.90 -13.13 -0.65
CA ASN A 145 -9.76 -13.74 0.37
C ASN A 145 -8.99 -13.97 1.68
N LYS A 146 -9.64 -14.58 2.67
CA LYS A 146 -9.03 -14.89 3.98
C LYS A 146 -7.83 -15.82 3.86
N GLU A 147 -7.90 -16.79 2.99
CA GLU A 147 -6.81 -17.76 2.75
C GLU A 147 -5.58 -17.07 2.15
N GLY A 148 -5.75 -16.29 1.07
CA GLY A 148 -4.65 -15.55 0.45
C GLY A 148 -4.02 -14.54 1.40
N LEU A 149 -4.81 -13.87 2.25
CA LEU A 149 -4.27 -13.00 3.28
C LEU A 149 -3.48 -13.77 4.35
N THR A 150 -3.96 -14.95 4.73
CA THR A 150 -3.22 -15.86 5.64
C THR A 150 -1.86 -16.23 5.05
N HIS A 151 -1.84 -16.61 3.77
CA HIS A 151 -0.60 -16.94 3.08
C HIS A 151 0.35 -15.77 2.98
N LEU A 152 -0.16 -14.57 2.66
CA LEU A 152 0.64 -13.35 2.62
C LEU A 152 1.34 -13.10 3.96
N ILE A 153 0.62 -13.16 5.05
CA ILE A 153 1.13 -12.88 6.40
C ILE A 153 2.10 -13.99 6.85
N LYS A 154 1.69 -15.25 6.71
CA LYS A 154 2.45 -16.40 7.17
C LYS A 154 3.79 -16.53 6.47
N ASN A 155 3.81 -16.32 5.15
CA ASN A 155 4.97 -16.56 4.32
C ASN A 155 5.93 -15.37 4.22
N PHE A 156 5.64 -14.26 4.88
CA PHE A 156 6.55 -13.11 4.90
C PHE A 156 7.83 -13.46 5.68
N GLY A 157 8.98 -13.33 5.01
CA GLY A 157 10.29 -13.64 5.58
C GLY A 157 10.55 -15.13 5.81
N SER A 158 9.76 -16.03 5.23
CA SER A 158 10.00 -17.47 5.27
C SER A 158 10.89 -17.92 4.11
N PRO A 159 11.65 -19.02 4.25
CA PRO A 159 12.58 -19.49 3.21
C PRO A 159 11.92 -19.79 1.85
N ALA A 160 10.69 -20.28 1.86
CA ALA A 160 9.92 -20.58 0.64
C ALA A 160 8.85 -19.53 0.34
N GLY A 161 8.89 -18.42 1.04
CA GLY A 161 7.87 -17.37 0.94
C GLY A 161 8.39 -16.06 0.36
N PHE A 162 7.83 -14.98 0.84
CA PHE A 162 8.21 -13.65 0.39
C PHE A 162 9.56 -13.22 0.99
N PRO A 163 10.40 -12.52 0.21
CA PRO A 163 11.59 -11.87 0.75
C PRO A 163 11.19 -10.77 1.76
N THR A 164 12.13 -10.36 2.58
CA THR A 164 11.91 -9.26 3.55
C THR A 164 12.03 -7.88 2.92
N HIS A 165 12.55 -7.81 1.69
CA HIS A 165 12.76 -6.60 0.90
C HIS A 165 12.06 -6.73 -0.45
N ALA A 166 11.65 -5.59 -1.02
CA ALA A 166 11.14 -5.56 -2.38
C ALA A 166 12.22 -6.02 -3.37
N SER A 167 11.79 -6.73 -4.39
CA SER A 167 12.66 -7.21 -5.47
C SER A 167 11.92 -7.12 -6.81
N PRO A 168 12.62 -7.17 -7.94
CA PRO A 168 12.00 -7.11 -9.28
C PRO A 168 10.98 -8.22 -9.56
N VAL A 169 10.99 -9.33 -8.82
CA VAL A 169 9.95 -10.37 -8.92
C VAL A 169 8.65 -9.99 -8.21
N THR A 170 8.67 -8.94 -7.38
CA THR A 170 7.45 -8.40 -6.77
C THR A 170 6.64 -7.66 -7.82
N PRO A 171 5.34 -7.96 -7.98
CA PRO A 171 4.49 -7.24 -8.92
C PRO A 171 4.57 -5.72 -8.74
N GLY A 172 4.89 -5.01 -9.84
CA GLY A 172 5.02 -3.55 -9.81
C GLY A 172 6.32 -2.99 -9.20
N ALA A 173 7.23 -3.84 -8.71
CA ALA A 173 8.52 -3.40 -8.23
C ALA A 173 9.57 -3.45 -9.36
N ILE A 174 10.35 -2.37 -9.50
CA ILE A 174 11.45 -2.27 -10.47
C ILE A 174 12.80 -2.12 -9.77
N LEU A 175 12.81 -2.03 -8.46
CA LEU A 175 13.98 -1.78 -7.62
C LEU A 175 14.09 -2.87 -6.56
N GLU A 176 15.28 -3.44 -6.44
CA GLU A 176 15.67 -4.19 -5.26
C GLU A 176 16.06 -3.17 -4.17
N GLY A 177 15.41 -3.27 -3.02
CA GLY A 177 15.50 -2.26 -1.96
C GLY A 177 16.50 -2.59 -0.84
N GLY A 178 17.42 -3.52 -1.04
CA GLY A 178 18.43 -3.89 -0.05
C GLY A 178 19.44 -2.78 0.22
N GLU A 179 19.86 -2.11 -0.84
CA GLU A 179 20.77 -0.97 -0.77
C GLU A 179 20.01 0.35 -0.84
N LEU A 180 20.30 1.25 0.10
CA LEU A 180 19.67 2.57 0.15
C LEU A 180 20.42 3.57 -0.74
N GLY A 181 19.71 4.59 -1.22
CA GLY A 181 20.28 5.69 -2.01
C GLY A 181 20.04 5.62 -3.52
N TYR A 182 19.66 4.48 -4.07
CA TYR A 182 19.47 4.31 -5.52
C TYR A 182 18.08 4.71 -6.06
N SER A 183 17.12 5.04 -5.19
CA SER A 183 15.74 5.32 -5.61
C SER A 183 15.63 6.43 -6.65
N ILE A 184 16.41 7.52 -6.48
CA ILE A 184 16.36 8.68 -7.39
C ILE A 184 16.94 8.31 -8.75
N SER A 185 18.06 7.58 -8.82
CA SER A 185 18.66 7.15 -10.09
C SER A 185 17.77 6.15 -10.82
N ASN A 186 17.16 5.20 -10.11
CA ASN A 186 16.19 4.28 -10.69
C ASN A 186 14.94 4.99 -11.19
N ALA A 187 14.42 5.97 -10.43
CA ALA A 187 13.30 6.79 -10.87
C ALA A 187 13.63 7.57 -12.14
N SER A 188 14.82 8.16 -12.20
CA SER A 188 15.29 8.88 -13.38
C SER A 188 15.39 7.94 -14.60
N GLY A 189 15.97 6.73 -14.42
CA GLY A 189 16.02 5.73 -15.47
C GLY A 189 14.64 5.29 -15.96
N ALA A 190 13.71 5.05 -15.02
CA ALA A 190 12.35 4.60 -15.35
C ALA A 190 11.54 5.64 -16.17
N VAL A 191 11.82 6.95 -16.02
CA VAL A 191 11.11 8.00 -16.77
C VAL A 191 11.83 8.45 -18.04
N MET A 192 13.12 8.16 -18.21
CA MET A 192 13.89 8.59 -19.38
C MET A 192 13.36 8.03 -20.70
N ASP A 193 12.85 6.80 -20.68
CA ASP A 193 12.32 6.12 -21.87
C ASP A 193 10.80 6.28 -22.03
N ASN A 194 10.14 6.92 -21.06
CA ASN A 194 8.69 7.12 -21.05
C ASN A 194 8.38 8.52 -21.61
N LYS A 195 8.15 8.60 -22.95
CA LYS A 195 7.83 9.85 -23.67
C LYS A 195 6.33 10.16 -23.66
#